data_262cabf65534906d89cbcdc197eb405b
#
_entry.id   262cabf65534906d89cbcdc197eb405b
#
_cell.length_a   1.000
_cell.length_b   1.000
_cell.length_c   1.000
_cell.angle_alpha   90.00
_cell.angle_beta   90.00
_cell.angle_gamma   90.00
#
_symmetry.space_group_name_H-M   'P 1'
#
loop_
_entity.id
_entity.type
_entity.pdbx_description
1 polymer ?
#
loop_
_entity_poly.entity_id
_entity_poly.type
_entity_poly.pdbx_seq_one_letter_code
_entity_poly.pdbx_strand_id
1 'polypeptide(L)'
;DTFTLPSGGTLTVASGATINNQGTATNFGATGSASWTTTVKTSTFTAVAGEGYFVNTTGGVVSVNLPAGVAGAVVAIKDYAGTFDTNAVTLVQNGSDKIGGSTGNKELNTEGIAVTLIFIDSTQGWLVTDDGLQSKAVQGYDVDFLVIAGGGAGGAQFRAGGGGAGGYRNSFNSEASGGGGSSETALLMVPGTVYTVTVGDGGAGNTNTGVAGLGGPGTASSITGTDITDITTVGGGGGAAYQTNNAASGGSGGGASAGAPSLVGGNGTANQGFDGGDYANNVDGGCGGGGASEVGFNNGTGATDGDGGDGLSSSINGSAVTRGGGGGAGAYGSANQSVGGAGGGGAGGFGAPSYPGGSAGTANTGGGGGGSAGSGAGGNGGSGVVFLSMPDAKYSSTTTGSPTVVQNVGGAGRTVITFNASGSYTA
;
A
#
# COMPACT_ATOMS: atom_id res chain seq x y z
N ASP A 1 -54.97 19.92 -23.21
CA ASP A 1 -55.84 18.74 -23.27
C ASP A 1 -55.48 17.81 -22.10
N THR A 2 -56.52 17.31 -21.42
CA THR A 2 -56.35 16.43 -20.28
C THR A 2 -56.74 15.01 -20.69
N PHE A 3 -55.85 14.03 -20.54
CA PHE A 3 -56.20 12.63 -20.67
C PHE A 3 -56.55 12.08 -19.30
N THR A 4 -57.82 11.70 -19.11
CA THR A 4 -58.32 11.15 -17.82
C THR A 4 -58.66 9.68 -17.98
N LEU A 5 -58.05 8.82 -17.18
CA LEU A 5 -58.49 7.43 -17.06
C LEU A 5 -59.67 7.34 -16.07
N PRO A 6 -60.74 6.58 -16.38
CA PRO A 6 -61.78 6.31 -15.42
C PRO A 6 -61.26 5.61 -14.17
N SER A 7 -62.00 5.68 -13.06
CA SER A 7 -61.65 4.92 -11.85
C SER A 7 -61.51 3.43 -12.18
N GLY A 8 -60.35 2.85 -11.86
CA GLY A 8 -59.99 1.46 -12.21
C GLY A 8 -59.42 1.27 -13.60
N GLY A 9 -59.23 2.33 -14.40
CA GLY A 9 -58.56 2.27 -15.69
C GLY A 9 -57.07 2.04 -15.56
N THR A 10 -56.48 1.26 -16.46
CA THR A 10 -55.04 0.94 -16.48
C THR A 10 -54.37 1.53 -17.70
N LEU A 11 -53.25 2.23 -17.53
CA LEU A 11 -52.34 2.56 -18.62
C LEU A 11 -51.21 1.53 -18.65
N THR A 12 -51.15 0.71 -19.70
CA THR A 12 -50.05 -0.24 -19.84
C THR A 12 -49.03 0.34 -20.80
N VAL A 13 -47.80 0.47 -20.30
CA VAL A 13 -46.63 0.90 -21.08
C VAL A 13 -45.87 -0.36 -21.48
N ALA A 14 -45.66 -0.60 -22.78
CA ALA A 14 -44.93 -1.78 -23.28
C ALA A 14 -43.47 -1.77 -22.80
N SER A 15 -42.90 -2.96 -22.70
CA SER A 15 -41.46 -3.11 -22.38
C SER A 15 -40.59 -2.34 -23.35
N GLY A 16 -39.68 -1.50 -22.85
CA GLY A 16 -38.80 -0.66 -23.66
C GLY A 16 -39.40 0.72 -24.06
N ALA A 17 -40.67 0.98 -23.78
CA ALA A 17 -41.26 2.31 -23.97
C ALA A 17 -40.98 3.24 -22.79
N THR A 18 -40.83 4.53 -23.06
CA THR A 18 -40.52 5.55 -22.05
C THR A 18 -41.72 6.50 -21.88
N ILE A 19 -42.08 6.81 -20.64
CA ILE A 19 -42.97 7.94 -20.33
C ILE A 19 -42.07 9.15 -20.03
N ASN A 20 -42.05 10.14 -20.92
CA ASN A 20 -41.34 11.40 -20.69
C ASN A 20 -42.27 12.38 -20.02
N ASN A 21 -42.19 12.53 -18.70
CA ASN A 21 -42.94 13.52 -17.93
C ASN A 21 -42.16 14.85 -17.89
N GLN A 22 -42.68 15.86 -18.57
CA GLN A 22 -42.12 17.21 -18.59
C GLN A 22 -42.78 18.15 -17.57
N GLY A 23 -43.69 17.64 -16.77
CA GLY A 23 -44.40 18.36 -15.73
C GLY A 23 -44.21 17.73 -14.34
N THR A 24 -45.00 18.19 -13.37
CA THR A 24 -45.04 17.60 -12.05
C THR A 24 -45.84 16.30 -12.07
N ALA A 25 -45.19 15.18 -11.72
CA ALA A 25 -45.90 13.92 -11.53
C ALA A 25 -46.37 13.79 -10.08
N THR A 26 -47.67 13.90 -9.86
CA THR A 26 -48.26 13.69 -8.53
C THR A 26 -48.71 12.22 -8.44
N ASN A 27 -48.27 11.50 -7.41
CA ASN A 27 -48.60 10.07 -7.18
C ASN A 27 -48.20 9.12 -8.32
N PHE A 28 -47.18 9.48 -9.10
CA PHE A 28 -46.68 8.68 -10.20
C PHE A 28 -45.31 8.09 -9.83
N GLY A 29 -45.23 6.83 -9.54
CA GLY A 29 -44.01 6.14 -9.16
C GLY A 29 -44.20 5.09 -8.08
N ALA A 30 -43.14 4.41 -7.69
CA ALA A 30 -43.20 3.45 -6.59
C ALA A 30 -43.51 4.18 -5.30
N THR A 31 -44.56 3.75 -4.62
CA THR A 31 -44.93 4.22 -3.27
C THR A 31 -43.72 3.95 -2.35
N GLY A 32 -43.25 5.00 -1.67
CA GLY A 32 -42.13 4.89 -0.72
C GLY A 32 -40.75 5.39 -1.21
N SER A 33 -40.61 5.88 -2.46
CA SER A 33 -39.39 6.53 -2.92
C SER A 33 -39.55 8.05 -2.98
N ALA A 34 -38.49 8.78 -2.57
CA ALA A 34 -38.42 10.23 -2.71
C ALA A 34 -37.61 10.62 -3.95
N SER A 35 -38.05 11.70 -4.63
CA SER A 35 -37.24 12.33 -5.69
C SER A 35 -36.22 13.28 -5.06
N TRP A 36 -34.93 12.94 -5.16
CA TRP A 36 -33.88 13.71 -4.50
C TRP A 36 -33.58 15.03 -5.22
N THR A 37 -33.64 16.15 -4.46
CA THR A 37 -33.19 17.45 -4.95
C THR A 37 -31.69 17.58 -4.77
N THR A 38 -30.98 18.03 -5.81
CA THR A 38 -29.51 18.21 -5.78
C THR A 38 -29.08 19.52 -5.11
N THR A 39 -30.01 20.43 -4.83
CA THR A 39 -29.73 21.68 -4.11
C THR A 39 -29.64 21.41 -2.62
N VAL A 40 -28.45 21.53 -2.06
CA VAL A 40 -28.21 21.32 -0.61
C VAL A 40 -28.88 22.43 0.19
N LYS A 41 -29.62 22.05 1.23
CA LYS A 41 -30.29 22.99 2.15
C LYS A 41 -29.36 23.34 3.30
N THR A 42 -29.14 24.64 3.51
CA THR A 42 -28.26 25.17 4.57
C THR A 42 -29.00 26.04 5.59
N SER A 43 -30.31 26.20 5.44
CA SER A 43 -31.16 26.99 6.32
C SER A 43 -32.57 26.37 6.40
N THR A 44 -33.40 26.81 7.35
CA THR A 44 -34.78 26.35 7.54
C THR A 44 -35.57 26.40 6.24
N PHE A 45 -36.28 25.32 5.92
CA PHE A 45 -37.12 25.20 4.73
C PHE A 45 -38.36 24.35 5.01
N THR A 46 -39.35 24.44 4.09
CA THR A 46 -40.51 23.55 4.09
C THR A 46 -40.31 22.45 3.07
N ALA A 47 -40.40 21.20 3.49
CA ALA A 47 -40.31 20.03 2.63
C ALA A 47 -41.58 19.85 1.79
N VAL A 48 -41.43 19.27 0.62
CA VAL A 48 -42.52 18.90 -0.29
C VAL A 48 -42.72 17.39 -0.25
N ALA A 49 -43.93 16.92 -0.20
CA ALA A 49 -44.24 15.49 -0.26
C ALA A 49 -43.74 14.88 -1.56
N GLY A 50 -43.05 13.75 -1.48
CA GLY A 50 -42.42 13.06 -2.60
C GLY A 50 -40.98 13.46 -2.85
N GLU A 51 -40.42 14.38 -2.08
CA GLU A 51 -39.04 14.85 -2.27
C GLU A 51 -38.06 14.39 -1.17
N GLY A 52 -36.80 14.25 -1.55
CA GLY A 52 -35.66 14.02 -0.66
C GLY A 52 -34.67 15.19 -0.70
N TYR A 53 -34.04 15.48 0.44
CA TYR A 53 -33.20 16.66 0.63
C TYR A 53 -31.87 16.29 1.26
N PHE A 54 -30.79 16.84 0.71
CA PHE A 54 -29.49 16.90 1.37
C PHE A 54 -29.43 18.15 2.25
N VAL A 55 -29.21 17.98 3.55
CA VAL A 55 -29.17 19.08 4.53
C VAL A 55 -27.77 19.20 5.11
N ASN A 56 -27.21 20.41 5.07
CA ASN A 56 -25.89 20.73 5.59
C ASN A 56 -26.05 21.65 6.82
N THR A 57 -25.69 21.15 7.98
CA THR A 57 -25.75 21.87 9.25
C THR A 57 -24.40 22.39 9.74
N THR A 58 -23.37 22.44 8.88
CA THR A 58 -22.04 22.98 9.24
C THR A 58 -22.12 24.40 9.78
N GLY A 59 -23.04 25.22 9.27
CA GLY A 59 -23.27 26.62 9.68
C GLY A 59 -24.18 26.80 10.89
N GLY A 60 -24.78 25.73 11.44
CA GLY A 60 -25.72 25.76 12.56
C GLY A 60 -26.94 24.86 12.32
N VAL A 61 -27.83 24.82 13.29
CA VAL A 61 -29.05 24.00 13.25
C VAL A 61 -29.98 24.41 12.11
N VAL A 62 -30.62 23.41 11.49
CA VAL A 62 -31.59 23.61 10.40
C VAL A 62 -32.95 23.00 10.81
N SER A 63 -34.04 23.74 10.60
CA SER A 63 -35.38 23.20 10.78
C SER A 63 -35.99 22.79 9.45
N VAL A 64 -36.56 21.61 9.40
CA VAL A 64 -37.31 21.09 8.26
C VAL A 64 -38.78 21.05 8.62
N ASN A 65 -39.57 21.96 8.06
CA ASN A 65 -41.04 21.95 8.23
C ASN A 65 -41.61 20.87 7.33
N LEU A 66 -42.25 19.86 7.92
CA LEU A 66 -42.90 18.80 7.18
C LEU A 66 -44.16 19.34 6.48
N PRO A 67 -44.52 18.83 5.29
CA PRO A 67 -45.75 19.20 4.63
C PRO A 67 -46.97 18.67 5.39
N ALA A 68 -48.15 19.16 5.07
CA ALA A 68 -49.40 18.62 5.61
C ALA A 68 -49.49 17.11 5.33
N GLY A 69 -49.85 16.33 6.34
CA GLY A 69 -49.87 14.88 6.28
C GLY A 69 -50.99 14.35 5.40
N VAL A 70 -50.64 13.63 4.35
CA VAL A 70 -51.57 12.86 3.52
C VAL A 70 -51.08 11.41 3.52
N ALA A 71 -51.97 10.45 3.76
CA ALA A 71 -51.59 9.03 3.82
C ALA A 71 -50.76 8.61 2.59
N GLY A 72 -49.59 8.05 2.79
CA GLY A 72 -48.64 7.68 1.76
C GLY A 72 -47.70 8.81 1.30
N ALA A 73 -47.79 10.02 1.84
CA ALA A 73 -46.82 11.08 1.59
C ALA A 73 -45.43 10.68 2.13
N VAL A 74 -44.39 10.96 1.37
CA VAL A 74 -42.99 10.60 1.67
C VAL A 74 -42.15 11.86 1.77
N VAL A 75 -41.27 11.95 2.75
CA VAL A 75 -40.17 12.94 2.82
C VAL A 75 -38.89 12.22 3.21
N ALA A 76 -37.81 12.45 2.46
CA ALA A 76 -36.49 11.90 2.81
C ALA A 76 -35.51 13.01 3.14
N ILE A 77 -34.61 12.75 4.11
CA ILE A 77 -33.60 13.71 4.57
C ILE A 77 -32.28 12.96 4.73
N LYS A 78 -31.20 13.55 4.20
CA LYS A 78 -29.84 13.03 4.31
C LYS A 78 -28.93 14.09 4.90
N ASP A 79 -28.16 13.71 5.91
CA ASP A 79 -27.01 14.49 6.38
C ASP A 79 -25.97 14.60 5.27
N TYR A 80 -25.75 15.84 4.79
CA TYR A 80 -24.82 16.11 3.68
C TYR A 80 -23.35 16.15 4.13
N ALA A 81 -23.11 16.74 5.31
CA ALA A 81 -21.74 17.04 5.76
C ALA A 81 -21.27 16.19 6.96
N GLY A 82 -22.11 15.25 7.44
CA GLY A 82 -21.80 14.49 8.65
C GLY A 82 -21.78 15.34 9.93
N THR A 83 -22.68 16.30 10.04
CA THR A 83 -22.69 17.31 11.13
C THR A 83 -23.97 17.35 11.96
N PHE A 84 -24.90 16.40 11.77
CA PHE A 84 -26.15 16.38 12.55
C PHE A 84 -25.93 16.04 14.02
N ASP A 85 -24.84 15.38 14.39
CA ASP A 85 -24.44 15.14 15.79
C ASP A 85 -24.00 16.42 16.51
N THR A 86 -23.41 17.36 15.77
CA THR A 86 -22.96 18.65 16.29
C THR A 86 -24.04 19.73 16.23
N ASN A 87 -24.76 19.79 15.12
CA ASN A 87 -25.86 20.72 14.86
C ASN A 87 -27.06 19.94 14.31
N ALA A 88 -27.97 19.55 15.18
CA ALA A 88 -29.10 18.70 14.82
C ALA A 88 -30.05 19.35 13.78
N VAL A 89 -30.69 18.51 12.97
CA VAL A 89 -31.84 18.92 12.18
C VAL A 89 -33.10 18.74 13.04
N THR A 90 -33.92 19.79 13.13
CA THR A 90 -35.22 19.73 13.79
C THR A 90 -36.32 19.47 12.76
N LEU A 91 -37.07 18.36 12.89
CA LEU A 91 -38.27 18.06 12.15
C LEU A 91 -39.44 18.75 12.82
N VAL A 92 -40.08 19.66 12.12
CA VAL A 92 -41.24 20.43 12.61
C VAL A 92 -42.50 19.89 11.94
N GLN A 93 -43.45 19.40 12.73
CA GLN A 93 -44.73 18.91 12.22
C GLN A 93 -45.60 20.06 11.64
N ASN A 94 -46.51 19.71 10.74
CA ASN A 94 -47.47 20.67 10.20
C ASN A 94 -48.74 20.71 11.07
N GLY A 95 -49.04 21.86 11.65
CA GLY A 95 -50.24 22.07 12.46
C GLY A 95 -50.36 21.07 13.63
N SER A 96 -51.35 20.21 13.59
CA SER A 96 -51.59 19.15 14.59
C SER A 96 -51.11 17.76 14.16
N ASP A 97 -50.43 17.64 13.04
CA ASP A 97 -49.87 16.38 12.59
C ASP A 97 -48.89 15.84 13.63
N LYS A 98 -48.72 14.53 13.64
CA LYS A 98 -47.83 13.87 14.59
C LYS A 98 -46.56 13.35 13.90
N ILE A 99 -45.53 13.16 14.68
CA ILE A 99 -44.31 12.44 14.30
C ILE A 99 -44.08 11.32 15.33
N GLY A 100 -44.27 10.05 14.94
CA GLY A 100 -44.18 8.92 15.85
C GLY A 100 -45.21 8.98 16.99
N GLY A 101 -46.45 9.36 16.69
CA GLY A 101 -47.55 9.47 17.65
C GLY A 101 -47.54 10.74 18.55
N SER A 102 -46.54 11.61 18.41
CA SER A 102 -46.37 12.82 19.22
C SER A 102 -46.50 14.10 18.39
N THR A 103 -47.12 15.12 18.95
CA THR A 103 -47.25 16.47 18.35
C THR A 103 -46.02 17.35 18.59
N GLY A 104 -44.98 16.84 19.27
CA GLY A 104 -43.72 17.56 19.46
C GLY A 104 -42.76 17.38 18.26
N ASN A 105 -41.92 18.39 18.04
CA ASN A 105 -40.82 18.30 17.09
C ASN A 105 -39.90 17.11 17.41
N LYS A 106 -39.20 16.61 16.40
CA LYS A 106 -38.18 15.56 16.55
C LYS A 106 -36.85 16.04 16.02
N GLU A 107 -35.79 15.51 16.56
CA GLU A 107 -34.44 15.84 16.14
C GLU A 107 -33.76 14.66 15.44
N LEU A 108 -33.04 14.98 14.36
CA LEU A 108 -32.08 14.10 13.75
C LEU A 108 -30.71 14.57 14.19
N ASN A 109 -30.07 13.84 15.11
CA ASN A 109 -28.84 14.20 15.79
C ASN A 109 -27.77 13.12 15.68
N THR A 110 -27.82 12.31 14.62
CA THR A 110 -26.86 11.25 14.37
C THR A 110 -26.06 11.58 13.11
N GLU A 111 -24.72 11.57 13.23
CA GLU A 111 -23.81 11.80 12.13
C GLU A 111 -24.08 10.85 10.95
N GLY A 112 -24.20 11.43 9.76
CA GLY A 112 -24.33 10.67 8.52
C GLY A 112 -25.69 9.99 8.31
N ILE A 113 -26.71 10.28 9.14
CA ILE A 113 -28.05 9.66 9.05
C ILE A 113 -28.75 10.02 7.73
N ALA A 114 -29.46 9.06 7.17
CA ALA A 114 -30.50 9.28 6.18
C ALA A 114 -31.82 8.72 6.73
N VAL A 115 -32.89 9.46 6.63
CA VAL A 115 -34.21 8.98 7.05
C VAL A 115 -35.24 9.12 5.94
N THR A 116 -36.08 8.14 5.80
CA THR A 116 -37.31 8.22 4.99
C THR A 116 -38.54 8.23 5.93
N LEU A 117 -39.34 9.29 5.84
CA LEU A 117 -40.56 9.47 6.61
C LEU A 117 -41.75 9.23 5.70
N ILE A 118 -42.70 8.46 6.17
CA ILE A 118 -43.99 8.25 5.50
C ILE A 118 -45.12 8.67 6.45
N PHE A 119 -46.04 9.50 5.95
CA PHE A 119 -47.26 9.82 6.71
C PHE A 119 -48.25 8.67 6.58
N ILE A 120 -48.67 8.10 7.71
CA ILE A 120 -49.59 6.94 7.73
C ILE A 120 -51.01 7.37 7.97
N ASP A 121 -51.25 8.03 9.11
CA ASP A 121 -52.59 8.48 9.55
C ASP A 121 -52.47 9.61 10.60
N SER A 122 -53.59 10.12 11.07
CA SER A 122 -53.64 11.15 12.11
C SER A 122 -53.30 10.62 13.52
N THR A 123 -53.22 9.30 13.72
CA THR A 123 -52.89 8.68 15.02
C THR A 123 -51.40 8.64 15.25
N GLN A 124 -50.64 8.18 14.27
CA GLN A 124 -49.19 8.06 14.32
C GLN A 124 -48.46 9.19 13.60
N GLY A 125 -49.08 9.75 12.55
CA GLY A 125 -48.48 10.80 11.74
C GLY A 125 -47.39 10.30 10.85
N TRP A 126 -46.27 11.03 10.83
CA TRP A 126 -45.04 10.69 10.11
C TRP A 126 -44.25 9.60 10.88
N LEU A 127 -44.01 8.49 10.23
CA LEU A 127 -43.17 7.40 10.75
C LEU A 127 -41.88 7.25 9.93
N VAL A 128 -40.80 6.99 10.61
CA VAL A 128 -39.56 6.60 9.97
C VAL A 128 -39.68 5.15 9.50
N THR A 129 -39.48 4.90 8.21
CA THR A 129 -39.53 3.56 7.60
C THR A 129 -38.16 3.06 7.19
N ASP A 130 -37.20 3.96 7.05
CA ASP A 130 -35.79 3.66 6.78
C ASP A 130 -34.95 4.73 7.50
N ASP A 131 -34.14 4.28 8.42
CA ASP A 131 -33.17 5.07 9.16
C ASP A 131 -31.75 4.74 8.71
N GLY A 132 -31.56 4.62 7.40
CA GLY A 132 -30.24 4.39 6.78
C GLY A 132 -29.23 5.34 7.41
N LEU A 133 -28.66 4.91 8.52
CA LEU A 133 -27.32 5.34 8.81
C LEU A 133 -26.59 5.00 7.52
N GLN A 134 -26.06 5.98 6.83
CA GLN A 134 -24.91 5.71 6.02
C GLN A 134 -23.94 5.13 7.05
N SER A 135 -24.21 3.84 7.32
CA SER A 135 -23.32 3.03 8.11
C SER A 135 -22.00 3.38 7.48
N LYS A 136 -21.14 3.89 8.25
CA LYS A 136 -19.76 4.09 7.92
C LYS A 136 -19.42 2.93 7.00
N ALA A 137 -19.62 3.09 5.70
CA ALA A 137 -18.94 2.30 4.71
C ALA A 137 -17.54 2.53 5.18
N VAL A 138 -16.98 1.51 5.84
CA VAL A 138 -15.75 1.64 6.62
C VAL A 138 -14.78 2.23 5.66
N GLN A 139 -14.63 3.56 5.71
CA GLN A 139 -13.89 4.29 4.70
C GLN A 139 -12.45 3.91 4.92
N GLY A 140 -11.91 3.15 3.98
CA GLY A 140 -10.50 2.87 3.95
C GLY A 140 -9.72 4.19 3.96
N TYR A 141 -8.51 4.14 4.41
CA TYR A 141 -7.58 5.28 4.38
C TYR A 141 -6.28 4.87 3.71
N ASP A 142 -5.64 5.83 3.07
CA ASP A 142 -4.40 5.61 2.34
C ASP A 142 -3.23 5.35 3.30
N VAL A 143 -2.54 4.25 3.06
CA VAL A 143 -1.32 3.84 3.76
C VAL A 143 -0.21 3.69 2.74
N ASP A 144 0.78 4.57 2.82
CA ASP A 144 2.00 4.43 2.03
C ASP A 144 2.85 3.29 2.58
N PHE A 145 3.59 2.65 1.71
CA PHE A 145 4.46 1.55 2.06
C PHE A 145 5.85 1.67 1.44
N LEU A 146 6.80 1.03 2.09
CA LEU A 146 8.09 0.64 1.53
C LEU A 146 8.33 -0.82 1.92
N VAL A 147 8.46 -1.69 0.95
CA VAL A 147 8.67 -3.13 1.15
C VAL A 147 10.00 -3.52 0.49
N ILE A 148 10.93 -4.03 1.31
CA ILE A 148 12.24 -4.48 0.85
C ILE A 148 12.42 -5.94 1.27
N ALA A 149 12.71 -6.82 0.31
CA ALA A 149 13.01 -8.23 0.55
C ALA A 149 14.40 -8.44 1.15
N GLY A 150 14.70 -9.65 1.63
CA GLY A 150 16.05 -10.03 2.01
C GLY A 150 17.00 -10.04 0.82
N GLY A 151 18.24 -9.56 1.01
CA GLY A 151 19.30 -9.62 0.00
C GLY A 151 19.86 -11.03 -0.19
N GLY A 152 20.42 -11.33 -1.35
CA GLY A 152 21.13 -12.58 -1.63
C GLY A 152 22.51 -12.61 -0.96
N ALA A 153 23.03 -13.79 -0.68
CA ALA A 153 24.40 -13.97 -0.18
C ALA A 153 25.42 -13.86 -1.31
N GLY A 154 26.64 -13.49 -0.97
CA GLY A 154 27.80 -13.60 -1.89
C GLY A 154 28.19 -15.05 -2.16
N GLY A 155 28.82 -15.29 -3.33
CA GLY A 155 29.36 -16.58 -3.67
C GLY A 155 30.56 -16.95 -2.81
N ALA A 156 30.80 -18.24 -2.66
CA ALA A 156 32.00 -18.78 -1.96
C ALA A 156 33.11 -19.11 -2.89
N GLN A 157 34.33 -19.11 -2.35
CA GLN A 157 35.59 -19.39 -3.01
C GLN A 157 35.98 -18.39 -4.10
N PHE A 158 37.23 -18.46 -4.43
CA PHE A 158 38.04 -17.62 -5.34
C PHE A 158 37.20 -16.70 -6.26
N ARG A 159 37.40 -15.38 -6.16
CA ARG A 159 36.86 -14.41 -7.13
C ARG A 159 35.34 -14.52 -7.32
N ALA A 160 34.65 -14.82 -6.24
CA ALA A 160 33.20 -15.06 -6.28
C ALA A 160 32.43 -13.75 -6.48
N GLY A 161 31.27 -13.86 -7.10
CA GLY A 161 30.37 -12.72 -7.29
C GLY A 161 29.70 -12.25 -6.00
N GLY A 162 29.34 -10.97 -5.92
CA GLY A 162 28.52 -10.40 -4.86
C GLY A 162 27.05 -10.82 -4.96
N GLY A 163 26.32 -10.88 -3.84
CA GLY A 163 24.88 -11.13 -3.82
C GLY A 163 24.10 -9.89 -4.27
N GLY A 164 22.94 -10.08 -4.92
CA GLY A 164 22.03 -9.01 -5.30
C GLY A 164 21.23 -8.49 -4.11
N ALA A 165 20.80 -7.25 -4.16
CA ALA A 165 19.88 -6.69 -3.19
C ALA A 165 18.49 -7.34 -3.26
N GLY A 166 17.73 -7.33 -2.16
CA GLY A 166 16.31 -7.66 -2.16
C GLY A 166 15.49 -6.68 -2.99
N GLY A 167 14.39 -7.16 -3.58
CA GLY A 167 13.48 -6.33 -4.34
C GLY A 167 12.93 -5.18 -3.50
N TYR A 168 12.74 -4.02 -4.12
CA TYR A 168 12.40 -2.75 -3.48
C TYR A 168 11.15 -2.16 -4.12
N ARG A 169 10.03 -2.05 -3.38
CA ARG A 169 8.76 -1.48 -3.84
C ARG A 169 8.33 -0.36 -2.90
N ASN A 170 7.91 0.79 -3.47
CA ASN A 170 7.69 2.02 -2.72
C ASN A 170 6.50 2.82 -3.27
N SER A 171 5.62 3.31 -2.39
CA SER A 171 4.52 4.21 -2.74
C SER A 171 4.67 5.62 -2.15
N PHE A 172 5.66 5.82 -1.28
CA PHE A 172 5.77 7.04 -0.49
C PHE A 172 6.23 8.25 -1.31
N ASN A 173 5.49 9.37 -1.22
CA ASN A 173 5.86 10.69 -1.76
C ASN A 173 6.37 10.70 -3.22
N SER A 174 5.85 9.86 -4.08
CA SER A 174 6.32 9.72 -5.47
C SER A 174 7.79 9.26 -5.59
N GLU A 175 8.38 8.71 -4.54
CA GLU A 175 9.71 8.11 -4.57
C GLU A 175 9.69 6.83 -5.42
N ALA A 176 10.76 6.59 -6.17
CA ALA A 176 10.85 5.45 -7.09
C ALA A 176 10.86 4.09 -6.38
N SER A 177 10.38 3.08 -7.07
CA SER A 177 10.66 1.66 -6.80
C SER A 177 11.96 1.23 -7.47
N GLY A 178 12.49 0.08 -7.08
CA GLY A 178 13.73 -0.45 -7.64
C GLY A 178 13.63 -0.84 -9.11
N GLY A 179 14.77 -1.12 -9.76
CA GLY A 179 14.81 -1.55 -11.15
C GLY A 179 14.24 -0.54 -12.15
N GLY A 180 14.31 0.75 -11.84
CA GLY A 180 13.78 1.83 -12.66
C GLY A 180 12.24 1.98 -12.55
N GLY A 181 11.59 1.33 -11.58
CA GLY A 181 10.17 1.44 -11.35
C GLY A 181 9.74 2.81 -10.81
N SER A 182 8.55 3.25 -11.20
CA SER A 182 7.93 4.44 -10.62
C SER A 182 7.41 4.17 -9.21
N SER A 183 7.02 5.24 -8.49
CA SER A 183 6.23 5.14 -7.27
C SER A 183 4.93 4.37 -7.52
N GLU A 184 4.54 3.56 -6.57
CA GLU A 184 3.31 2.79 -6.63
C GLU A 184 2.14 3.53 -5.96
N THR A 185 0.93 3.02 -6.13
CA THR A 185 -0.24 3.56 -5.44
C THR A 185 -0.25 3.10 -3.98
N ALA A 186 -0.54 4.01 -3.06
CA ALA A 186 -0.76 3.68 -1.65
C ALA A 186 -1.86 2.61 -1.48
N LEU A 187 -1.78 1.83 -0.42
CA LEU A 187 -2.80 0.83 -0.08
C LEU A 187 -4.00 1.52 0.56
N LEU A 188 -5.20 1.19 0.11
CA LEU A 188 -6.43 1.59 0.80
C LEU A 188 -6.75 0.55 1.88
N MET A 189 -6.38 0.83 3.12
CA MET A 189 -6.62 -0.08 4.25
C MET A 189 -7.95 0.21 4.93
N VAL A 190 -8.71 -0.84 5.24
CA VAL A 190 -10.06 -0.75 5.82
C VAL A 190 -9.99 -1.02 7.33
N PRO A 191 -10.50 -0.09 8.19
CA PRO A 191 -10.54 -0.28 9.63
C PRO A 191 -11.13 -1.62 10.07
N GLY A 192 -10.44 -2.30 11.00
CA GLY A 192 -10.80 -3.63 11.50
C GLY A 192 -10.25 -4.79 10.68
N THR A 193 -9.68 -4.56 9.49
CA THR A 193 -9.02 -5.60 8.68
C THR A 193 -7.60 -5.85 9.18
N VAL A 194 -7.21 -7.12 9.22
CA VAL A 194 -5.84 -7.55 9.58
C VAL A 194 -5.00 -7.67 8.32
N TYR A 195 -3.90 -6.95 8.28
CA TYR A 195 -2.88 -7.02 7.22
C TYR A 195 -1.66 -7.75 7.75
N THR A 196 -1.32 -8.86 7.10
CA THR A 196 -0.14 -9.65 7.45
C THR A 196 1.09 -9.07 6.77
N VAL A 197 2.14 -8.87 7.55
CA VAL A 197 3.44 -8.40 7.08
C VAL A 197 4.45 -9.52 7.21
N THR A 198 5.06 -9.91 6.10
CA THR A 198 6.19 -10.83 6.08
C THR A 198 7.46 -10.04 5.79
N VAL A 199 8.49 -10.25 6.60
CA VAL A 199 9.82 -9.69 6.38
C VAL A 199 10.76 -10.81 5.99
N GLY A 200 11.38 -10.69 4.82
CA GLY A 200 12.27 -11.71 4.26
C GLY A 200 13.62 -11.73 4.93
N ASP A 201 14.15 -12.94 5.14
CA ASP A 201 15.50 -13.15 5.61
C ASP A 201 16.53 -12.97 4.50
N GLY A 202 17.74 -12.53 4.85
CA GLY A 202 18.88 -12.55 3.93
C GLY A 202 19.33 -13.97 3.59
N GLY A 203 19.83 -14.14 2.38
CA GLY A 203 20.39 -15.41 1.91
C GLY A 203 21.58 -15.84 2.77
N ALA A 204 21.70 -17.15 2.99
CA ALA A 204 22.85 -17.70 3.72
C ALA A 204 24.08 -17.80 2.85
N GLY A 205 25.22 -17.29 3.33
CA GLY A 205 26.52 -17.50 2.71
C GLY A 205 26.92 -18.97 2.75
N ASN A 206 27.54 -19.46 1.68
CA ASN A 206 28.05 -20.82 1.66
C ASN A 206 29.29 -20.91 2.57
N THR A 207 29.23 -21.73 3.60
CA THR A 207 30.28 -21.92 4.61
C THR A 207 31.25 -23.08 4.29
N ASN A 208 31.02 -23.86 3.23
CA ASN A 208 31.90 -24.91 2.83
C ASN A 208 33.21 -24.36 2.28
N THR A 209 34.20 -24.23 3.14
CA THR A 209 35.56 -23.89 2.75
C THR A 209 36.16 -25.08 1.98
N GLY A 210 36.43 -24.88 0.69
CA GLY A 210 37.00 -25.94 -0.18
C GLY A 210 36.07 -26.43 -1.29
N VAL A 211 34.80 -26.04 -1.30
CA VAL A 211 33.82 -26.35 -2.37
C VAL A 211 33.24 -25.06 -2.90
N ALA A 212 33.34 -24.83 -4.21
CA ALA A 212 32.65 -23.71 -4.84
C ALA A 212 31.15 -23.84 -4.68
N GLY A 213 30.49 -22.80 -4.15
CA GLY A 213 29.07 -22.81 -3.92
C GLY A 213 28.43 -21.43 -4.16
N LEU A 214 27.31 -21.44 -4.87
CA LEU A 214 26.47 -20.22 -5.02
C LEU A 214 26.09 -19.65 -3.67
N GLY A 215 25.99 -18.33 -3.58
CA GLY A 215 25.33 -17.68 -2.48
C GLY A 215 23.86 -18.08 -2.42
N GLY A 216 23.30 -18.25 -1.22
CA GLY A 216 21.88 -18.49 -1.04
C GLY A 216 21.06 -17.26 -1.48
N PRO A 217 19.87 -17.44 -2.08
CA PRO A 217 18.97 -16.32 -2.36
C PRO A 217 18.39 -15.76 -1.07
N GLY A 218 18.04 -14.48 -1.06
CA GLY A 218 17.18 -13.90 -0.03
C GLY A 218 15.76 -14.41 -0.14
N THR A 219 14.93 -14.13 0.86
CA THR A 219 13.50 -14.45 0.84
C THR A 219 12.63 -13.22 0.65
N ALA A 220 11.39 -13.43 0.17
CA ALA A 220 10.45 -12.37 -0.13
C ALA A 220 9.97 -11.63 1.11
N SER A 221 9.66 -10.34 0.96
CA SER A 221 8.83 -9.58 1.90
C SER A 221 7.48 -9.28 1.29
N SER A 222 6.43 -9.17 2.11
CA SER A 222 5.09 -8.89 1.61
C SER A 222 4.20 -8.16 2.60
N ILE A 223 3.15 -7.52 2.06
CA ILE A 223 1.96 -7.06 2.78
C ILE A 223 0.78 -7.73 2.11
N THR A 224 -0.04 -8.48 2.87
CA THR A 224 -1.21 -9.20 2.37
C THR A 224 -2.45 -8.88 3.18
N GLY A 225 -3.62 -8.86 2.53
CA GLY A 225 -4.90 -8.56 3.16
C GLY A 225 -6.07 -8.93 2.25
N THR A 226 -7.27 -9.07 2.81
CA THR A 226 -8.46 -9.54 2.07
C THR A 226 -9.06 -8.49 1.12
N ASP A 227 -8.70 -7.23 1.29
CA ASP A 227 -9.27 -6.05 0.62
C ASP A 227 -8.24 -5.24 -0.18
N ILE A 228 -7.02 -5.73 -0.29
CA ILE A 228 -5.93 -5.15 -1.08
C ILE A 228 -5.40 -6.13 -2.13
N THR A 229 -4.74 -5.60 -3.14
CA THR A 229 -3.82 -6.41 -3.96
C THR A 229 -2.51 -6.58 -3.20
N ASP A 230 -2.08 -7.82 -3.00
CA ASP A 230 -0.88 -8.13 -2.25
C ASP A 230 0.37 -7.44 -2.81
N ILE A 231 1.14 -6.83 -1.92
CA ILE A 231 2.45 -6.29 -2.26
C ILE A 231 3.49 -7.34 -1.91
N THR A 232 4.20 -7.86 -2.92
CA THR A 232 5.26 -8.85 -2.72
C THR A 232 6.53 -8.43 -3.43
N THR A 233 7.66 -8.53 -2.74
CA THR A 233 9.00 -8.30 -3.29
C THR A 233 9.77 -9.61 -3.38
N VAL A 234 10.61 -9.74 -4.40
CA VAL A 234 11.43 -10.93 -4.64
C VAL A 234 12.75 -10.82 -3.86
N GLY A 235 13.18 -11.90 -3.21
CA GLY A 235 14.48 -11.94 -2.55
C GLY A 235 15.64 -11.70 -3.52
N GLY A 236 16.75 -11.18 -3.04
CA GLY A 236 17.96 -10.93 -3.85
C GLY A 236 18.58 -12.22 -4.36
N GLY A 237 19.15 -12.18 -5.55
CA GLY A 237 19.86 -13.30 -6.18
C GLY A 237 21.20 -13.59 -5.51
N GLY A 238 21.56 -14.86 -5.34
CA GLY A 238 22.89 -15.26 -4.83
C GLY A 238 24.00 -15.02 -5.83
N GLY A 239 25.16 -14.59 -5.34
CA GLY A 239 26.37 -14.40 -6.14
C GLY A 239 26.94 -15.72 -6.65
N ALA A 240 27.58 -15.70 -7.83
CA ALA A 240 28.16 -16.87 -8.45
C ALA A 240 29.41 -17.35 -7.70
N ALA A 241 29.63 -18.68 -7.72
CA ALA A 241 30.86 -19.31 -7.23
C ALA A 241 31.86 -19.48 -8.36
N TYR A 242 33.11 -19.56 -8.00
CA TYR A 242 34.23 -19.71 -8.97
C TYR A 242 34.03 -20.87 -9.94
N GLN A 243 34.05 -20.59 -11.23
CA GLN A 243 33.99 -21.56 -12.36
C GLN A 243 32.77 -22.49 -12.43
N THR A 244 31.73 -22.27 -11.63
CA THR A 244 30.69 -23.31 -11.52
C THR A 244 29.39 -22.99 -12.21
N ASN A 245 28.84 -21.76 -12.07
CA ASN A 245 27.53 -21.42 -12.57
C ASN A 245 27.39 -19.91 -12.79
N ASN A 246 26.37 -19.50 -13.55
CA ASN A 246 25.85 -18.15 -13.58
C ASN A 246 25.32 -17.76 -12.20
N ALA A 247 25.32 -16.48 -11.90
CA ALA A 247 24.70 -15.97 -10.70
C ALA A 247 23.18 -16.15 -10.73
N ALA A 248 22.55 -16.14 -9.57
CA ALA A 248 21.11 -16.28 -9.45
C ALA A 248 20.39 -14.96 -9.75
N SER A 249 19.26 -15.04 -10.46
CA SER A 249 18.30 -13.95 -10.58
C SER A 249 17.54 -13.71 -9.26
N GLY A 250 17.04 -12.50 -9.05
CA GLY A 250 16.32 -12.15 -7.83
C GLY A 250 15.59 -10.81 -7.95
N GLY A 251 15.26 -10.20 -6.82
CA GLY A 251 14.80 -8.81 -6.75
C GLY A 251 15.81 -7.91 -7.47
N SER A 252 17.09 -7.97 -7.03
CA SER A 252 18.26 -7.63 -7.84
C SER A 252 19.08 -8.89 -8.06
N GLY A 253 19.77 -8.98 -9.20
CA GLY A 253 20.55 -10.15 -9.59
C GLY A 253 21.88 -10.25 -8.84
N GLY A 254 22.39 -11.47 -8.57
CA GLY A 254 23.74 -11.70 -8.09
C GLY A 254 24.78 -11.43 -9.16
N GLY A 255 26.01 -11.09 -8.75
CA GLY A 255 27.13 -10.87 -9.65
C GLY A 255 27.77 -12.17 -10.15
N ALA A 256 28.31 -12.16 -11.36
CA ALA A 256 29.07 -13.28 -11.94
C ALA A 256 30.38 -13.49 -11.19
N SER A 257 30.98 -14.72 -11.27
CA SER A 257 32.30 -15.03 -10.77
C SER A 257 33.32 -15.01 -11.88
N ALA A 258 34.62 -14.95 -11.51
CA ALA A 258 35.69 -15.16 -12.47
C ALA A 258 35.89 -16.64 -12.81
N GLY A 259 36.68 -16.91 -13.85
CA GLY A 259 37.30 -18.22 -14.09
C GLY A 259 36.74 -19.07 -15.22
N ALA A 260 35.63 -18.70 -15.80
CA ALA A 260 35.14 -19.26 -17.06
C ALA A 260 34.69 -18.13 -17.99
N PRO A 261 34.95 -18.19 -19.29
CA PRO A 261 34.52 -17.19 -20.24
C PRO A 261 32.97 -17.17 -20.32
N SER A 262 32.40 -15.96 -20.40
CA SER A 262 30.96 -15.73 -20.59
C SER A 262 30.07 -16.11 -19.42
N LEU A 263 30.54 -16.05 -18.16
CA LEU A 263 29.65 -16.12 -17.02
C LEU A 263 28.83 -14.81 -16.90
N VAL A 264 27.56 -14.94 -16.72
CA VAL A 264 26.65 -13.80 -16.64
C VAL A 264 26.15 -13.58 -15.22
N GLY A 265 25.92 -12.33 -14.89
CA GLY A 265 25.17 -11.94 -13.69
C GLY A 265 23.73 -12.44 -13.71
N GLY A 266 23.11 -12.50 -12.56
CA GLY A 266 21.70 -12.80 -12.45
C GLY A 266 20.86 -11.61 -12.91
N ASN A 267 19.65 -11.87 -13.44
CA ASN A 267 18.73 -10.80 -13.80
C ASN A 267 18.04 -10.24 -12.56
N GLY A 268 17.83 -8.93 -12.52
CA GLY A 268 16.92 -8.27 -11.60
C GLY A 268 15.46 -8.44 -12.02
N THR A 269 14.58 -8.31 -11.09
CA THR A 269 13.13 -8.26 -11.36
C THR A 269 12.75 -6.83 -11.75
N ALA A 270 12.08 -6.68 -12.90
CA ALA A 270 11.61 -5.38 -13.37
C ALA A 270 10.79 -4.66 -12.27
N ASN A 271 11.02 -3.38 -12.12
CA ASN A 271 10.41 -2.51 -11.09
C ASN A 271 10.71 -2.93 -9.64
N GLN A 272 11.78 -3.74 -9.40
CA GLN A 272 12.19 -4.13 -8.06
C GLN A 272 13.71 -4.04 -7.85
N GLY A 273 14.52 -4.22 -8.90
CA GLY A 273 15.98 -4.13 -8.80
C GLY A 273 16.67 -4.41 -10.12
N PHE A 274 17.97 -4.19 -10.16
CA PHE A 274 18.79 -4.28 -11.35
C PHE A 274 19.60 -5.59 -11.41
N ASP A 275 20.14 -5.88 -12.59
CA ASP A 275 20.96 -7.05 -12.86
C ASP A 275 22.29 -7.00 -12.09
N GLY A 276 22.87 -8.16 -11.81
CA GLY A 276 24.25 -8.27 -11.37
C GLY A 276 25.22 -8.08 -12.51
N GLY A 277 26.48 -7.75 -12.19
CA GLY A 277 27.55 -7.56 -13.16
C GLY A 277 27.94 -8.84 -13.88
N ASP A 278 28.26 -8.71 -15.17
CA ASP A 278 28.72 -9.78 -16.06
C ASP A 278 30.27 -9.91 -16.06
N TYR A 279 30.76 -11.13 -16.17
CA TYR A 279 32.18 -11.37 -16.31
C TYR A 279 32.66 -11.22 -17.78
N ALA A 280 33.31 -10.11 -18.06
CA ALA A 280 33.69 -9.75 -19.43
C ALA A 280 35.13 -10.06 -19.83
N ASN A 281 36.07 -10.14 -18.87
CA ASN A 281 37.53 -10.21 -19.17
C ASN A 281 38.25 -11.11 -18.17
N ASN A 282 39.36 -11.71 -18.61
CA ASN A 282 40.24 -12.59 -17.80
C ASN A 282 41.00 -11.82 -16.70
N VAL A 283 40.33 -11.08 -15.83
CA VAL A 283 40.93 -10.36 -14.70
C VAL A 283 40.62 -11.05 -13.36
N ASP A 284 41.41 -10.71 -12.36
CA ASP A 284 41.48 -11.40 -11.07
C ASP A 284 40.39 -11.05 -10.06
N GLY A 285 39.11 -10.83 -10.50
CA GLY A 285 38.01 -10.51 -9.64
C GLY A 285 36.68 -11.03 -10.17
N GLY A 286 35.70 -11.22 -9.28
CA GLY A 286 34.29 -11.43 -9.64
C GLY A 286 33.58 -10.10 -9.97
N CYS A 287 32.27 -10.12 -10.11
CA CYS A 287 31.43 -8.99 -10.43
C CYS A 287 30.47 -8.67 -9.27
N GLY A 288 30.06 -7.41 -9.13
CA GLY A 288 29.15 -6.97 -8.09
C GLY A 288 27.74 -7.47 -8.30
N GLY A 289 27.01 -7.65 -7.21
CA GLY A 289 25.57 -7.86 -7.26
C GLY A 289 24.82 -6.57 -7.62
N GLY A 290 23.64 -6.68 -8.26
CA GLY A 290 22.79 -5.54 -8.56
C GLY A 290 22.20 -4.92 -7.30
N GLY A 291 21.96 -3.61 -7.35
CA GLY A 291 21.25 -2.83 -6.33
C GLY A 291 19.84 -2.45 -6.77
N ALA A 292 19.16 -1.73 -5.92
CA ALA A 292 17.80 -1.25 -6.23
C ALA A 292 17.81 -0.12 -7.28
N SER A 293 18.87 0.70 -7.36
CA SER A 293 18.99 1.82 -8.31
C SER A 293 20.00 1.60 -9.44
N GLU A 294 20.87 0.61 -9.32
CA GLU A 294 22.01 0.46 -10.22
C GLU A 294 22.37 -1.00 -10.46
N VAL A 295 22.84 -1.30 -11.65
CA VAL A 295 23.40 -2.62 -11.99
C VAL A 295 24.68 -2.87 -11.18
N GLY A 296 24.98 -4.15 -10.89
CA GLY A 296 26.27 -4.53 -10.33
C GLY A 296 27.39 -4.26 -11.32
N PHE A 297 28.57 -3.83 -10.83
CA PHE A 297 29.68 -3.52 -11.69
C PHE A 297 30.39 -4.80 -12.21
N ASN A 298 30.67 -4.78 -13.51
CA ASN A 298 31.46 -5.82 -14.15
C ASN A 298 32.88 -5.79 -13.60
N ASN A 299 33.57 -6.92 -13.67
CA ASN A 299 34.99 -6.89 -13.40
C ASN A 299 35.79 -6.23 -14.55
N GLY A 300 36.81 -5.50 -14.22
CA GLY A 300 37.68 -4.78 -15.18
C GLY A 300 39.02 -4.41 -14.57
N THR A 301 39.59 -3.32 -15.03
CA THR A 301 40.88 -2.77 -14.56
C THR A 301 40.74 -1.42 -13.86
N GLY A 302 39.52 -1.02 -13.52
CA GLY A 302 39.17 0.26 -12.91
C GLY A 302 39.14 0.25 -11.38
N ALA A 303 38.84 1.39 -10.79
CA ALA A 303 38.77 1.56 -9.33
C ALA A 303 37.45 1.02 -8.70
N THR A 304 36.43 0.77 -9.53
CA THR A 304 35.08 0.30 -9.10
C THR A 304 34.78 -1.12 -9.57
N ASP A 305 35.83 -1.85 -9.98
CA ASP A 305 35.72 -3.18 -10.56
C ASP A 305 35.11 -4.17 -9.56
N GLY A 306 33.94 -4.72 -9.92
CA GLY A 306 33.22 -5.68 -9.11
C GLY A 306 32.49 -5.08 -7.91
N ASP A 307 32.35 -3.75 -7.84
CA ASP A 307 31.53 -3.11 -6.79
C ASP A 307 30.03 -3.48 -6.92
N GLY A 308 29.35 -3.49 -5.80
CA GLY A 308 27.88 -3.68 -5.79
C GLY A 308 27.16 -2.44 -6.30
N GLY A 309 26.04 -2.64 -7.02
CA GLY A 309 25.15 -1.57 -7.44
C GLY A 309 24.48 -0.87 -6.26
N ASP A 310 24.26 0.43 -6.37
CA ASP A 310 23.67 1.23 -5.31
C ASP A 310 22.17 0.97 -5.07
N GLY A 311 21.75 1.23 -3.86
CA GLY A 311 20.34 1.19 -3.42
C GLY A 311 19.60 2.49 -3.66
N LEU A 312 18.34 2.52 -3.28
CA LEU A 312 17.47 3.68 -3.34
C LEU A 312 17.28 4.34 -1.98
N SER A 313 17.16 5.66 -1.99
CA SER A 313 16.86 6.45 -0.80
C SER A 313 15.36 6.64 -0.65
N SER A 314 14.84 6.51 0.58
CA SER A 314 13.48 6.87 0.95
C SER A 314 13.46 7.65 2.26
N SER A 315 12.55 8.61 2.32
CA SER A 315 12.31 9.45 3.49
C SER A 315 11.08 9.01 4.30
N ILE A 316 10.54 7.82 4.06
CA ILE A 316 9.31 7.32 4.70
C ILE A 316 9.37 7.33 6.23
N ASN A 317 10.54 7.19 6.83
CA ASN A 317 10.76 7.23 8.29
C ASN A 317 11.16 8.62 8.83
N GLY A 318 10.98 9.68 8.03
CA GLY A 318 11.23 11.08 8.41
C GLY A 318 12.62 11.60 8.04
N SER A 319 13.51 10.76 7.55
CA SER A 319 14.84 11.15 7.03
C SER A 319 15.24 10.27 5.85
N ALA A 320 16.00 10.84 4.91
CA ALA A 320 16.47 10.10 3.75
C ALA A 320 17.47 9.00 4.17
N VAL A 321 17.11 7.73 3.92
CA VAL A 321 17.94 6.57 4.20
C VAL A 321 18.00 5.68 2.96
N THR A 322 19.22 5.41 2.47
CA THR A 322 19.46 4.53 1.33
C THR A 322 19.41 3.07 1.79
N ARG A 323 18.73 2.20 1.02
CA ARG A 323 18.58 0.76 1.27
C ARG A 323 18.64 -0.02 -0.05
N GLY A 324 18.89 -1.30 0.02
CA GLY A 324 18.88 -2.17 -1.15
C GLY A 324 20.14 -2.05 -2.01
N GLY A 325 21.32 -1.90 -1.40
CA GLY A 325 22.62 -1.98 -2.11
C GLY A 325 23.05 -3.41 -2.38
N GLY A 326 23.64 -3.69 -3.55
CA GLY A 326 24.22 -4.98 -3.92
C GLY A 326 25.55 -5.26 -3.21
N GLY A 327 25.96 -6.52 -3.10
CA GLY A 327 27.24 -6.93 -2.54
C GLY A 327 28.40 -6.74 -3.51
N GLY A 328 29.58 -6.36 -3.01
CA GLY A 328 30.82 -6.32 -3.77
C GLY A 328 31.40 -7.71 -4.05
N ALA A 329 32.16 -7.88 -5.12
CA ALA A 329 32.76 -9.14 -5.50
C ALA A 329 34.03 -9.47 -4.71
N GLY A 330 34.41 -10.75 -4.65
CA GLY A 330 35.68 -11.19 -4.15
C GLY A 330 36.81 -10.93 -5.17
N ALA A 331 37.93 -10.39 -4.71
CA ALA A 331 39.11 -10.11 -5.53
C ALA A 331 40.34 -10.85 -5.03
N TYR A 332 40.97 -11.62 -5.96
CA TYR A 332 42.20 -12.40 -5.69
C TYR A 332 43.42 -11.69 -6.27
N GLY A 333 44.22 -11.10 -5.42
CA GLY A 333 45.47 -10.47 -5.85
C GLY A 333 45.34 -9.09 -6.49
N SER A 334 44.18 -8.48 -6.54
CA SER A 334 43.98 -7.11 -7.05
C SER A 334 44.37 -6.05 -6.01
N ALA A 335 44.67 -4.84 -6.49
CA ALA A 335 45.09 -3.74 -5.62
C ALA A 335 43.94 -3.11 -4.82
N ASN A 336 42.68 -3.36 -5.18
CA ASN A 336 41.52 -2.73 -4.58
C ASN A 336 40.47 -3.77 -4.13
N GLN A 337 39.85 -3.51 -2.97
CA GLN A 337 38.71 -4.24 -2.48
C GLN A 337 37.42 -3.72 -3.16
N SER A 338 36.62 -4.63 -3.72
CA SER A 338 35.31 -4.28 -4.19
C SER A 338 34.42 -3.91 -3.01
N VAL A 339 33.78 -2.73 -3.06
CA VAL A 339 32.89 -2.29 -2.03
C VAL A 339 31.43 -2.75 -2.31
N GLY A 340 30.66 -2.89 -1.26
CA GLY A 340 29.20 -3.06 -1.41
C GLY A 340 28.56 -1.74 -1.79
N GLY A 341 27.49 -1.81 -2.60
CA GLY A 341 26.68 -0.65 -2.98
C GLY A 341 26.11 0.06 -1.77
N ALA A 342 25.95 1.38 -1.89
CA ALA A 342 25.32 2.19 -0.87
C ALA A 342 23.92 1.65 -0.53
N GLY A 343 23.56 1.63 0.75
CA GLY A 343 22.29 1.06 1.19
C GLY A 343 22.40 -0.34 1.77
N GLY A 344 23.60 -0.71 2.26
CA GLY A 344 23.79 -1.90 3.09
C GLY A 344 24.42 -3.09 2.38
N GLY A 345 24.98 -2.92 1.19
CA GLY A 345 25.75 -3.95 0.52
C GLY A 345 27.01 -4.34 1.30
N GLY A 346 27.31 -5.64 1.42
CA GLY A 346 28.52 -6.18 2.04
C GLY A 346 29.73 -6.07 1.09
N ALA A 347 30.88 -5.66 1.62
CA ALA A 347 32.14 -5.61 0.82
C ALA A 347 32.63 -7.01 0.47
N GLY A 348 33.24 -7.15 -0.69
CA GLY A 348 33.91 -8.38 -1.11
C GLY A 348 35.16 -8.69 -0.27
N GLY A 349 35.52 -9.97 -0.19
CA GLY A 349 36.80 -10.42 0.37
C GLY A 349 37.96 -9.92 -0.48
N PHE A 350 39.10 -9.62 0.15
CA PHE A 350 40.22 -9.00 -0.55
C PHE A 350 41.57 -9.37 0.06
N GLY A 351 42.55 -9.65 -0.81
CA GLY A 351 43.95 -9.65 -0.43
C GLY A 351 44.57 -10.96 0.08
N ALA A 352 45.83 -11.16 -0.37
CA ALA A 352 46.75 -12.20 0.10
C ALA A 352 47.46 -11.76 1.39
N PRO A 353 47.89 -12.66 2.27
CA PRO A 353 47.77 -14.12 2.18
C PRO A 353 46.54 -14.72 2.85
N SER A 354 45.69 -13.91 3.48
CA SER A 354 44.58 -14.44 4.29
C SER A 354 43.30 -14.75 3.50
N TYR A 355 43.17 -14.21 2.30
CA TYR A 355 41.99 -14.41 1.42
C TYR A 355 40.63 -14.50 2.14
N PRO A 356 40.21 -13.43 2.80
CA PRO A 356 39.05 -13.46 3.65
C PRO A 356 37.76 -13.72 2.86
N GLY A 357 36.76 -14.18 3.56
CA GLY A 357 35.38 -14.23 3.05
C GLY A 357 34.81 -12.84 2.79
N GLY A 358 33.68 -12.76 2.12
CA GLY A 358 32.93 -11.54 1.94
C GLY A 358 32.22 -11.09 3.22
N SER A 359 31.99 -9.80 3.36
CA SER A 359 31.23 -9.22 4.46
C SER A 359 29.72 -9.45 4.28
N ALA A 360 28.98 -9.58 5.39
CA ALA A 360 27.53 -9.67 5.32
C ALA A 360 26.91 -8.33 4.86
N GLY A 361 25.79 -8.40 4.19
CA GLY A 361 24.90 -7.28 3.98
C GLY A 361 24.30 -6.80 5.30
N THR A 362 24.00 -5.52 5.39
CA THR A 362 23.44 -4.89 6.60
C THR A 362 22.01 -5.38 6.84
N ALA A 363 21.72 -5.81 8.04
CA ALA A 363 20.35 -6.22 8.43
C ALA A 363 19.35 -5.06 8.27
N ASN A 364 18.11 -5.39 7.94
CA ASN A 364 16.99 -4.47 7.73
C ASN A 364 17.20 -3.44 6.62
N THR A 365 18.04 -3.80 5.63
CA THR A 365 18.27 -2.98 4.44
C THR A 365 17.99 -3.71 3.14
N GLY A 366 17.88 -5.05 3.19
CA GLY A 366 17.84 -5.88 2.00
C GLY A 366 19.15 -5.92 1.23
N GLY A 367 20.29 -5.52 1.85
CA GLY A 367 21.57 -5.46 1.17
C GLY A 367 22.12 -6.84 0.81
N GLY A 368 22.74 -6.97 -0.37
CA GLY A 368 23.45 -8.18 -0.82
C GLY A 368 24.74 -8.42 -0.01
N GLY A 369 25.14 -9.70 0.17
CA GLY A 369 26.38 -10.09 0.82
C GLY A 369 27.56 -10.06 -0.14
N GLY A 370 28.78 -9.76 0.36
CA GLY A 370 30.01 -9.74 -0.44
C GLY A 370 30.48 -11.13 -0.86
N GLY A 371 31.10 -11.24 -2.06
CA GLY A 371 31.73 -12.43 -2.57
C GLY A 371 33.07 -12.72 -1.87
N SER A 372 33.51 -14.00 -1.85
CA SER A 372 34.77 -14.41 -1.26
C SER A 372 35.97 -14.23 -2.20
N ALA A 373 37.08 -13.80 -1.66
CA ALA A 373 38.36 -13.65 -2.41
C ALA A 373 39.08 -14.98 -2.68
N GLY A 374 38.98 -15.90 -1.74
CA GLY A 374 39.72 -17.15 -1.73
C GLY A 374 38.95 -18.31 -1.13
N SER A 375 39.54 -19.09 -0.24
CA SER A 375 38.87 -20.24 0.39
C SER A 375 37.83 -19.88 1.46
N GLY A 376 37.50 -18.58 1.65
CA GLY A 376 36.55 -18.12 2.61
C GLY A 376 35.06 -18.31 2.18
N ALA A 377 34.16 -18.08 3.12
CA ALA A 377 32.74 -18.08 2.85
C ALA A 377 32.31 -16.77 2.15
N GLY A 378 31.26 -16.84 1.37
CA GLY A 378 30.52 -15.63 0.96
C GLY A 378 29.79 -14.99 2.15
N GLY A 379 29.67 -13.67 2.14
CA GLY A 379 28.88 -12.94 3.14
C GLY A 379 27.41 -13.26 3.04
N ASN A 380 26.72 -13.35 4.17
CA ASN A 380 25.26 -13.47 4.20
C ASN A 380 24.61 -12.22 3.59
N GLY A 381 23.44 -12.35 2.98
CA GLY A 381 22.58 -11.21 2.68
C GLY A 381 22.01 -10.58 3.94
N GLY A 382 21.67 -9.30 3.89
CA GLY A 382 20.94 -8.58 4.94
C GLY A 382 19.46 -8.89 4.89
N SER A 383 18.77 -8.94 6.04
CA SER A 383 17.32 -9.08 6.08
C SER A 383 16.62 -7.90 5.42
N GLY A 384 15.39 -8.13 4.94
CA GLY A 384 14.50 -7.10 4.47
C GLY A 384 13.92 -6.23 5.59
N VAL A 385 13.05 -5.33 5.23
CA VAL A 385 12.29 -4.44 6.12
C VAL A 385 11.00 -3.99 5.44
N VAL A 386 9.94 -3.79 6.24
CA VAL A 386 8.66 -3.24 5.74
C VAL A 386 8.29 -2.03 6.57
N PHE A 387 7.89 -0.96 5.89
CA PHE A 387 7.34 0.26 6.48
C PHE A 387 5.90 0.44 6.04
N LEU A 388 5.05 0.88 6.97
CA LEU A 388 3.71 1.41 6.71
C LEU A 388 3.66 2.84 7.24
N SER A 389 3.15 3.78 6.45
CA SER A 389 3.00 5.18 6.83
C SER A 389 1.58 5.64 6.60
N MET A 390 0.94 6.17 7.65
CA MET A 390 -0.48 6.56 7.65
C MET A 390 -0.70 7.85 8.46
N PRO A 391 -1.83 8.55 8.30
CA PRO A 391 -2.18 9.66 9.18
C PRO A 391 -2.27 9.22 10.65
N ASP A 392 -1.76 10.02 11.60
CA ASP A 392 -1.77 9.70 13.04
C ASP A 392 -3.15 9.35 13.56
N ALA A 393 -4.19 10.08 13.12
CA ALA A 393 -5.57 9.86 13.51
C ALA A 393 -6.17 8.52 13.02
N LYS A 394 -5.48 7.80 12.12
CA LYS A 394 -5.91 6.51 11.55
C LYS A 394 -5.15 5.32 12.13
N TYR A 395 -4.14 5.57 12.96
CA TYR A 395 -3.37 4.49 13.59
C TYR A 395 -4.17 3.82 14.71
N SER A 396 -4.50 2.55 14.54
CA SER A 396 -5.33 1.75 15.47
C SER A 396 -4.62 1.30 16.75
N SER A 397 -3.29 1.44 16.80
CA SER A 397 -2.41 0.92 17.87
C SER A 397 -2.37 -0.62 17.98
N THR A 398 -2.90 -1.36 17.00
CA THR A 398 -2.98 -2.83 17.05
C THR A 398 -1.97 -3.46 16.08
N THR A 399 -0.87 -3.99 16.63
CA THR A 399 0.20 -4.66 15.86
C THR A 399 0.64 -5.94 16.53
N THR A 400 1.23 -6.87 15.76
CA THR A 400 1.96 -8.04 16.25
C THR A 400 3.38 -8.07 15.69
N GLY A 401 4.27 -8.94 16.21
CA GLY A 401 5.66 -9.04 15.73
C GLY A 401 6.60 -7.95 16.26
N SER A 402 6.15 -7.18 17.24
CA SER A 402 6.95 -6.13 17.93
C SER A 402 7.60 -5.09 16.98
N PRO A 403 6.86 -4.50 16.04
CA PRO A 403 7.41 -3.45 15.18
C PRO A 403 7.75 -2.19 15.99
N THR A 404 8.65 -1.38 15.45
CA THR A 404 8.88 -0.03 15.96
C THR A 404 7.82 0.91 15.41
N VAL A 405 7.16 1.68 16.28
CA VAL A 405 6.14 2.67 15.91
C VAL A 405 6.57 4.06 16.31
N VAL A 406 6.54 5.00 15.37
CA VAL A 406 6.84 6.41 15.61
C VAL A 406 5.68 7.25 15.10
N GLN A 407 5.06 8.05 15.97
CA GLN A 407 3.99 8.99 15.61
C GLN A 407 4.55 10.37 15.32
N ASN A 408 3.80 11.15 14.56
CA ASN A 408 4.16 12.52 14.15
C ASN A 408 5.57 12.61 13.53
N VAL A 409 5.89 11.65 12.68
CA VAL A 409 7.21 11.57 12.01
C VAL A 409 7.50 12.87 11.25
N GLY A 410 8.63 13.50 11.56
CA GLY A 410 9.04 14.75 10.95
C GLY A 410 8.08 15.93 11.17
N GLY A 411 7.14 15.85 12.13
CA GLY A 411 6.11 16.87 12.33
C GLY A 411 4.99 16.88 11.27
N ALA A 412 4.89 15.81 10.47
CA ALA A 412 3.97 15.73 9.33
C ALA A 412 2.59 15.12 9.68
N GLY A 413 2.32 14.82 10.97
CA GLY A 413 1.06 14.20 11.40
C GLY A 413 0.89 12.77 10.86
N ARG A 414 2.01 12.04 10.67
CA ARG A 414 2.00 10.66 10.17
C ARG A 414 2.65 9.70 11.16
N THR A 415 2.01 8.56 11.34
CA THR A 415 2.57 7.41 12.08
C THR A 415 3.27 6.49 11.10
N VAL A 416 4.50 6.08 11.45
CA VAL A 416 5.26 5.09 10.71
C VAL A 416 5.46 3.84 11.56
N ILE A 417 5.08 2.69 11.02
CA ILE A 417 5.31 1.37 11.60
C ILE A 417 6.45 0.72 10.82
N THR A 418 7.52 0.32 11.53
CA THR A 418 8.69 -0.36 10.94
C THR A 418 8.73 -1.81 11.41
N PHE A 419 8.57 -2.74 10.49
CA PHE A 419 8.69 -4.17 10.73
C PHE A 419 10.10 -4.65 10.33
N ASN A 420 10.90 -5.03 11.32
CA ASN A 420 12.19 -5.70 11.15
C ASN A 420 12.07 -7.23 11.25
N ALA A 421 10.91 -7.72 11.58
CA ALA A 421 10.50 -9.13 11.62
C ALA A 421 9.02 -9.22 11.23
N SER A 422 8.58 -10.41 10.82
CA SER A 422 7.20 -10.64 10.40
C SER A 422 6.20 -10.39 11.54
N GLY A 423 5.03 -9.89 11.19
CA GLY A 423 3.97 -9.54 12.12
C GLY A 423 2.68 -9.16 11.40
N SER A 424 1.86 -8.34 12.03
CA SER A 424 0.63 -7.81 11.42
C SER A 424 0.30 -6.42 11.92
N TYR A 425 -0.50 -5.71 11.15
CA TYR A 425 -1.18 -4.49 11.52
C TYR A 425 -2.69 -4.70 11.34
N THR A 426 -3.49 -4.33 12.34
CA THR A 426 -4.96 -4.24 12.20
C THR A 426 -5.32 -2.78 11.99
N ALA A 427 -5.88 -2.45 10.85
CA ALA A 427 -6.19 -1.07 10.46
C ALA A 427 -7.32 -0.45 11.28
#